data_1ee4a51238485faf592736662d0ce0a9
#
_entry.id   1ee4a51238485faf592736662d0ce0a9
#
_cell.length_a   1.000
_cell.length_b   1.000
_cell.length_c   1.000
_cell.angle_alpha   90.00
_cell.angle_beta   90.00
_cell.angle_gamma   90.00
#
_symmetry.space_group_name_H-M   'P 1'
#
loop_
_entity.id
_entity.type
_entity.pdbx_description
1 polymer ?
#
loop_
_entity_poly.entity_id
_entity_poly.type
_entity_poly.pdbx_seq_one_letter_code
_entity_poly.pdbx_strand_id
1 'polypeptide(L)'
;LYELTGLKNVNLMQFKAFGSKNRTSNPKDVRWLERAMQSRVERIVTIAYLSMVKIDRTLDKNLDDHQACWIALKDVKTLAFDHNLIIKEAMTYIRQFVEFNPSMLFELLSRKFTAAQLRTLFELVYDKVVDVRNFHKKIAMMEYVVPLEEKQQGVAHRAARYYKFDKKIYNKVRR
;
A
#
# COMPACT_ATOMS: atom_id res chain seq x y z
N LEU A 1 11.33 -12.69 2.19
CA LEU A 1 9.92 -12.34 2.11
C LEU A 1 9.06 -13.60 1.87
N TYR A 2 9.36 -14.37 0.84
CA TYR A 2 8.60 -15.57 0.49
C TYR A 2 8.47 -16.56 1.66
N GLU A 3 9.55 -16.86 2.35
CA GLU A 3 9.58 -17.79 3.50
C GLU A 3 8.63 -17.40 4.64
N LEU A 4 8.42 -16.10 4.83
CA LEU A 4 7.60 -15.55 5.91
C LEU A 4 6.15 -15.24 5.50
N THR A 5 5.87 -15.09 4.21
CA THR A 5 4.57 -14.59 3.75
C THR A 5 3.98 -15.36 2.58
N GLY A 6 4.75 -16.28 1.97
CA GLY A 6 4.33 -16.95 0.74
C GLY A 6 4.24 -16.05 -0.50
N LEU A 7 4.52 -14.74 -0.38
CA LEU A 7 4.40 -13.79 -1.48
C LEU A 7 5.54 -13.94 -2.49
N LYS A 8 5.20 -14.17 -3.75
CA LYS A 8 6.13 -14.28 -4.90
C LYS A 8 5.98 -13.09 -5.84
N ASN A 9 7.06 -12.77 -6.53
CA ASN A 9 7.07 -11.77 -7.62
C ASN A 9 6.53 -10.39 -7.21
N VAL A 10 6.76 -9.99 -5.94
CA VAL A 10 6.41 -8.67 -5.46
C VAL A 10 7.56 -7.68 -5.70
N ASN A 11 7.22 -6.48 -6.12
CA ASN A 11 8.20 -5.43 -6.30
C ASN A 11 8.51 -4.79 -4.94
N LEU A 12 9.76 -4.90 -4.50
CA LEU A 12 10.24 -4.33 -3.25
C LEU A 12 10.95 -3.00 -3.52
N MET A 13 10.48 -1.94 -2.87
CA MET A 13 11.11 -0.63 -2.92
C MET A 13 11.77 -0.33 -1.56
N GLN A 14 13.08 -0.14 -1.55
CA GLN A 14 13.77 0.39 -0.39
C GLN A 14 13.37 1.85 -0.20
N PHE A 15 12.87 2.22 0.99
CA PHE A 15 12.42 3.58 1.21
C PHE A 15 13.19 4.31 2.31
N LYS A 16 13.68 3.63 3.34
CA LYS A 16 14.39 4.28 4.44
C LYS A 16 15.27 3.31 5.22
N ALA A 17 16.37 3.85 5.80
CA ALA A 17 17.16 3.18 6.82
C ALA A 17 16.84 3.77 8.20
N PHE A 18 16.65 2.90 9.18
CA PHE A 18 16.38 3.26 10.57
C PHE A 18 17.58 2.82 11.43
N GLY A 19 18.31 3.76 11.99
CA GLY A 19 19.53 3.47 12.73
C GLY A 19 19.77 4.42 13.92
N SER A 20 18.71 5.04 14.45
CA SER A 20 18.81 5.85 15.67
C SER A 20 19.29 5.00 16.84
N LYS A 21 20.17 5.56 17.69
CA LYS A 21 20.68 4.87 18.89
C LYS A 21 19.56 4.45 19.84
N ASN A 22 18.48 5.22 19.90
CA ASN A 22 17.40 5.03 20.88
C ASN A 22 16.22 4.19 20.33
N ARG A 23 16.31 3.65 19.11
CA ARG A 23 15.20 2.89 18.51
C ARG A 23 14.89 1.58 19.26
N THR A 24 15.83 1.07 20.01
CA THR A 24 15.73 -0.15 20.83
C THR A 24 15.86 0.16 22.32
N SER A 25 15.21 1.24 22.77
CA SER A 25 15.29 1.67 24.18
C SER A 25 14.42 0.83 25.11
N ASN A 26 13.45 0.06 24.61
CA ASN A 26 12.62 -0.80 25.43
C ASN A 26 13.43 -2.00 25.96
N PRO A 27 13.58 -2.16 27.29
CA PRO A 27 14.38 -3.24 27.86
C PRO A 27 13.90 -4.66 27.50
N LYS A 28 12.60 -4.83 27.18
CA LYS A 28 12.07 -6.14 26.74
C LYS A 28 12.58 -6.49 25.34
N ASP A 29 12.58 -5.51 24.44
CA ASP A 29 13.04 -5.69 23.06
C ASP A 29 14.55 -5.94 23.03
N VAL A 30 15.33 -5.20 23.82
CA VAL A 30 16.78 -5.40 23.94
C VAL A 30 17.10 -6.82 24.41
N ARG A 31 16.47 -7.27 25.50
CA ARG A 31 16.68 -8.63 26.03
C ARG A 31 16.31 -9.72 25.02
N TRP A 32 15.24 -9.52 24.26
CA TRP A 32 14.84 -10.45 23.21
C TRP A 32 15.92 -10.53 22.12
N LEU A 33 16.43 -9.39 21.66
CA LEU A 33 17.49 -9.33 20.66
C LEU A 33 18.79 -9.98 21.12
N GLU A 34 19.24 -9.67 22.34
CA GLU A 34 20.47 -10.24 22.90
C GLU A 34 20.37 -11.76 23.02
N ARG A 35 19.20 -12.29 23.37
CA ARG A 35 18.95 -13.75 23.37
C ARG A 35 18.98 -14.32 21.97
N ALA A 36 18.33 -13.67 20.99
CA ALA A 36 18.26 -14.15 19.63
C ALA A 36 19.64 -14.13 18.92
N MET A 37 20.45 -13.10 19.22
CA MET A 37 21.79 -12.93 18.62
C MET A 37 22.92 -13.56 19.44
N GLN A 38 22.62 -14.07 20.65
CA GLN A 38 23.59 -14.60 21.60
C GLN A 38 24.78 -13.67 21.87
N SER A 39 24.55 -12.37 21.77
CA SER A 39 25.55 -11.33 21.95
C SER A 39 24.91 -10.03 22.43
N ARG A 40 25.72 -9.17 23.07
CA ARG A 40 25.29 -7.83 23.43
C ARG A 40 25.03 -7.00 22.18
N VAL A 41 23.88 -6.30 22.16
CA VAL A 41 23.46 -5.48 21.04
C VAL A 41 23.60 -4.01 21.39
N GLU A 42 24.56 -3.33 20.76
CA GLU A 42 24.78 -1.89 20.97
C GLU A 42 23.95 -1.02 20.04
N ARG A 43 23.81 -1.45 18.79
CA ARG A 43 23.08 -0.70 17.74
C ARG A 43 22.53 -1.63 16.68
N ILE A 44 21.29 -1.37 16.27
CA ILE A 44 20.66 -2.04 15.13
C ILE A 44 20.33 -1.04 14.05
N VAL A 45 20.67 -1.39 12.82
CA VAL A 45 20.25 -0.69 11.63
C VAL A 45 19.28 -1.58 10.84
N THR A 46 18.10 -1.04 10.55
CA THR A 46 17.08 -1.72 9.73
C THR A 46 16.97 -0.98 8.40
N ILE A 47 17.12 -1.70 7.30
CA ILE A 47 16.79 -1.21 5.97
C ILE A 47 15.36 -1.63 5.67
N ALA A 48 14.48 -0.64 5.54
CA ALA A 48 13.07 -0.88 5.34
C ALA A 48 12.69 -0.87 3.86
N TYR A 49 11.94 -1.89 3.47
CA TYR A 49 11.37 -2.05 2.14
C TYR A 49 9.85 -2.04 2.23
N LEU A 50 9.20 -1.52 1.22
CA LEU A 50 7.76 -1.60 1.05
C LEU A 50 7.41 -2.25 -0.28
N SER A 51 6.25 -2.86 -0.32
CA SER A 51 5.63 -3.35 -1.54
C SER A 51 4.15 -3.02 -1.52
N MET A 52 3.63 -2.58 -2.65
CA MET A 52 2.19 -2.40 -2.85
C MET A 52 1.69 -3.54 -3.73
N VAL A 53 0.77 -4.33 -3.20
CA VAL A 53 0.21 -5.48 -3.90
C VAL A 53 -1.31 -5.43 -3.86
N LYS A 54 -1.94 -5.93 -4.91
CA LYS A 54 -3.38 -6.13 -4.92
C LYS A 54 -3.69 -7.42 -4.18
N ILE A 55 -4.52 -7.32 -3.14
CA ILE A 55 -4.97 -8.49 -2.39
C ILE A 55 -6.00 -9.25 -3.24
N ASP A 56 -5.79 -10.54 -3.42
CA ASP A 56 -6.73 -11.46 -4.02
C ASP A 56 -6.80 -12.77 -3.22
N ARG A 57 -7.75 -13.65 -3.57
CA ARG A 57 -7.96 -14.90 -2.84
C ARG A 57 -6.74 -15.84 -2.84
N THR A 58 -5.91 -15.78 -3.86
CA THR A 58 -4.68 -16.59 -3.95
C THR A 58 -3.65 -16.11 -2.95
N LEU A 59 -3.50 -14.78 -2.82
CA LEU A 59 -2.62 -14.16 -1.84
C LEU A 59 -3.06 -14.44 -0.40
N ASP A 60 -4.37 -14.37 -0.12
CA ASP A 60 -4.90 -14.70 1.21
C ASP A 60 -4.54 -16.12 1.62
N LYS A 61 -4.78 -17.10 0.76
CA LYS A 61 -4.46 -18.50 1.03
C LYS A 61 -2.98 -18.74 1.26
N ASN A 62 -2.12 -18.11 0.47
CA ASN A 62 -0.67 -18.23 0.64
C ASN A 62 -0.20 -17.68 1.99
N LEU A 63 -0.81 -16.61 2.48
CA LEU A 63 -0.48 -16.03 3.78
C LEU A 63 -0.86 -16.95 4.94
N ASP A 64 -2.04 -17.58 4.88
CA ASP A 64 -2.50 -18.52 5.90
C ASP A 64 -1.53 -19.70 6.07
N ASP A 65 -1.02 -20.25 4.96
CA ASP A 65 -0.04 -21.34 4.96
C ASP A 65 1.30 -20.93 5.62
N HIS A 66 1.61 -19.63 5.68
CA HIS A 66 2.81 -19.05 6.29
C HIS A 66 2.56 -18.37 7.65
N GLN A 67 1.40 -18.57 8.27
CA GLN A 67 1.00 -17.92 9.52
C GLN A 67 1.06 -16.38 9.48
N ALA A 68 0.90 -15.81 8.29
CA ALA A 68 0.82 -14.39 8.06
C ALA A 68 -0.63 -13.96 7.82
N CYS A 69 -0.96 -12.70 8.08
CA CYS A 69 -2.30 -12.18 7.85
C CYS A 69 -2.27 -10.71 7.38
N TRP A 70 -3.32 -10.34 6.68
CA TRP A 70 -3.57 -8.94 6.36
C TRP A 70 -4.22 -8.24 7.55
N ILE A 71 -3.66 -7.10 7.94
CA ILE A 71 -4.23 -6.25 9.00
C ILE A 71 -4.50 -4.87 8.41
N ALA A 72 -5.72 -4.36 8.59
CA ALA A 72 -6.03 -3.00 8.20
C ALA A 72 -5.17 -2.01 9.00
N LEU A 73 -4.64 -0.97 8.36
CA LEU A 73 -3.74 -0.01 9.01
C LEU A 73 -4.34 0.61 10.28
N LYS A 74 -5.64 0.88 10.29
CA LYS A 74 -6.37 1.40 11.47
C LYS A 74 -6.42 0.43 12.65
N ASP A 75 -6.25 -0.87 12.39
CA ASP A 75 -6.34 -1.93 13.39
C ASP A 75 -4.95 -2.40 13.88
N VAL A 76 -3.88 -1.80 13.33
CA VAL A 76 -2.50 -2.07 13.76
C VAL A 76 -2.32 -1.55 15.19
N LYS A 77 -2.08 -2.47 16.13
CA LYS A 77 -1.78 -2.18 17.53
C LYS A 77 -0.31 -1.80 17.72
N THR A 78 0.11 -1.65 18.97
CA THR A 78 1.51 -1.45 19.31
C THR A 78 2.34 -2.67 18.89
N LEU A 79 3.31 -2.45 18.04
CA LEU A 79 4.27 -3.42 17.57
C LEU A 79 5.56 -3.38 18.40
N ALA A 80 6.38 -4.41 18.30
CA ALA A 80 7.69 -4.44 18.89
C ALA A 80 8.61 -3.36 18.28
N PHE A 81 9.58 -2.92 19.02
CA PHE A 81 10.56 -1.91 18.63
C PHE A 81 9.90 -0.60 18.16
N ASP A 82 10.42 -0.06 17.08
CA ASP A 82 9.90 1.13 16.39
C ASP A 82 9.08 0.80 15.14
N HIS A 83 8.51 -0.40 15.03
CA HIS A 83 7.81 -0.85 13.83
C HIS A 83 6.58 0.00 13.51
N ASN A 84 5.89 0.57 14.50
CA ASN A 84 4.82 1.55 14.24
C ASN A 84 5.34 2.81 13.55
N LEU A 85 6.55 3.28 13.90
CA LEU A 85 7.21 4.39 13.23
C LEU A 85 7.56 4.01 11.79
N ILE A 86 8.08 2.81 11.55
CA ILE A 86 8.39 2.32 10.21
C ILE A 86 7.14 2.33 9.31
N ILE A 87 6.00 1.85 9.82
CA ILE A 87 4.72 1.89 9.08
C ILE A 87 4.29 3.33 8.77
N LYS A 88 4.38 4.24 9.75
CA LYS A 88 4.04 5.65 9.55
C LYS A 88 4.90 6.31 8.47
N GLU A 89 6.20 6.06 8.49
CA GLU A 89 7.14 6.56 7.49
C GLU A 89 6.90 5.95 6.11
N ALA A 90 6.56 4.65 6.04
CA ALA A 90 6.18 4.00 4.80
C ALA A 90 4.95 4.65 4.16
N MET A 91 3.91 4.96 4.95
CA MET A 91 2.72 5.66 4.46
C MET A 91 3.04 7.08 3.98
N THR A 92 3.93 7.78 4.66
CA THR A 92 4.41 9.10 4.21
C THR A 92 5.15 8.99 2.88
N TYR A 93 6.03 8.01 2.75
CA TYR A 93 6.75 7.73 1.51
C TYR A 93 5.80 7.37 0.36
N ILE A 94 4.80 6.50 0.59
CA ILE A 94 3.80 6.13 -0.42
C ILE A 94 3.06 7.37 -0.93
N ARG A 95 2.63 8.27 -0.05
CA ARG A 95 1.94 9.52 -0.43
C ARG A 95 2.81 10.36 -1.36
N GLN A 96 4.04 10.62 -0.98
CA GLN A 96 5.00 11.38 -1.80
C GLN A 96 5.26 10.67 -3.13
N PHE A 97 5.50 9.37 -3.09
CA PHE A 97 5.78 8.59 -4.29
C PHE A 97 4.62 8.61 -5.29
N VAL A 98 3.37 8.51 -4.80
CA VAL A 98 2.17 8.56 -5.63
C VAL A 98 1.95 9.96 -6.24
N GLU A 99 2.34 11.03 -5.57
CA GLU A 99 2.31 12.39 -6.15
C GLU A 99 3.18 12.48 -7.41
N PHE A 100 4.38 11.88 -7.37
CA PHE A 100 5.27 11.82 -8.51
C PHE A 100 4.91 10.72 -9.51
N ASN A 101 4.35 9.61 -9.07
CA ASN A 101 4.02 8.45 -9.89
C ASN A 101 2.58 7.95 -9.68
N PRO A 102 1.56 8.74 -10.06
CA PRO A 102 0.15 8.34 -9.86
C PRO A 102 -0.23 7.04 -10.59
N SER A 103 0.51 6.64 -11.62
CA SER A 103 0.26 5.39 -12.34
C SER A 103 0.31 4.15 -11.45
N MET A 104 1.07 4.17 -10.37
CA MET A 104 1.15 3.05 -9.44
C MET A 104 -0.19 2.73 -8.75
N LEU A 105 -1.04 3.72 -8.52
CA LEU A 105 -2.36 3.47 -7.95
C LEU A 105 -3.22 2.59 -8.87
N PHE A 106 -3.05 2.74 -10.18
CA PHE A 106 -3.82 1.95 -11.14
C PHE A 106 -3.36 0.50 -11.23
N GLU A 107 -2.13 0.18 -10.80
CA GLU A 107 -1.65 -1.20 -10.71
C GLU A 107 -2.35 -1.98 -9.58
N LEU A 108 -2.84 -1.28 -8.56
CA LEU A 108 -3.62 -1.85 -7.45
C LEU A 108 -5.09 -2.08 -7.82
N LEU A 109 -5.55 -1.52 -8.93
CA LEU A 109 -6.93 -1.68 -9.42
C LEU A 109 -7.03 -2.82 -10.44
N SER A 110 -8.25 -3.27 -10.66
CA SER A 110 -8.54 -4.15 -11.78
C SER A 110 -8.38 -3.41 -13.10
N ARG A 111 -8.18 -4.13 -14.21
CA ARG A 111 -8.09 -3.52 -15.56
C ARG A 111 -9.28 -2.61 -15.87
N LYS A 112 -10.46 -2.96 -15.33
CA LYS A 112 -11.67 -2.15 -15.35
C LYS A 112 -12.04 -1.86 -13.90
N PHE A 113 -12.28 -0.61 -13.57
CA PHE A 113 -12.61 -0.16 -12.22
C PHE A 113 -13.70 0.92 -12.25
N THR A 114 -14.40 1.09 -11.14
CA THR A 114 -15.39 2.16 -10.97
C THR A 114 -14.75 3.40 -10.36
N ALA A 115 -15.41 4.55 -10.53
CA ALA A 115 -15.00 5.78 -9.86
C ALA A 115 -14.93 5.62 -8.33
N ALA A 116 -15.84 4.84 -7.74
CA ALA A 116 -15.86 4.55 -6.31
C ALA A 116 -14.59 3.79 -5.87
N GLN A 117 -14.18 2.74 -6.61
CA GLN A 117 -12.96 1.99 -6.31
C GLN A 117 -11.71 2.86 -6.38
N LEU A 118 -11.60 3.71 -7.40
CA LEU A 118 -10.48 4.65 -7.51
C LEU A 118 -10.51 5.68 -6.38
N ARG A 119 -11.70 6.22 -6.02
CA ARG A 119 -11.86 7.13 -4.89
C ARG A 119 -11.40 6.52 -3.57
N THR A 120 -11.88 5.30 -3.26
CA THR A 120 -11.48 4.57 -2.06
C THR A 120 -9.96 4.42 -1.98
N LEU A 121 -9.31 4.11 -3.10
CA LEU A 121 -7.85 4.01 -3.14
C LEU A 121 -7.17 5.35 -2.84
N PHE A 122 -7.67 6.46 -3.39
CA PHE A 122 -7.20 7.80 -3.04
C PHE A 122 -7.41 8.11 -1.57
N GLU A 123 -8.59 7.81 -1.02
CA GLU A 123 -8.91 8.01 0.40
C GLU A 123 -7.95 7.25 1.31
N LEU A 124 -7.64 5.98 0.98
CA LEU A 124 -6.69 5.16 1.73
C LEU A 124 -5.26 5.71 1.70
N VAL A 125 -4.78 6.12 0.51
CA VAL A 125 -3.41 6.63 0.37
C VAL A 125 -3.23 7.96 1.07
N TYR A 126 -4.19 8.89 0.89
CA TYR A 126 -4.07 10.24 1.43
C TYR A 126 -4.65 10.41 2.83
N ASP A 127 -5.26 9.35 3.38
CA ASP A 127 -5.92 9.37 4.69
C ASP A 127 -6.92 10.55 4.82
N LYS A 128 -7.74 10.71 3.80
CA LYS A 128 -8.70 11.81 3.68
C LYS A 128 -9.98 11.34 3.02
N VAL A 129 -11.11 11.74 3.57
CA VAL A 129 -12.41 11.58 2.91
C VAL A 129 -12.47 12.50 1.70
N VAL A 130 -12.86 11.96 0.57
CA VAL A 130 -12.94 12.68 -0.70
C VAL A 130 -14.40 12.83 -1.12
N ASP A 131 -14.85 14.08 -1.29
CA ASP A 131 -16.18 14.36 -1.79
C ASP A 131 -16.44 13.74 -3.16
N VAL A 132 -17.58 13.07 -3.31
CA VAL A 132 -17.92 12.30 -4.51
C VAL A 132 -17.98 13.18 -5.76
N ARG A 133 -18.61 14.37 -5.67
CA ARG A 133 -18.79 15.27 -6.82
C ARG A 133 -17.45 15.84 -7.27
N ASN A 134 -16.63 16.27 -6.31
CA ASN A 134 -15.30 16.79 -6.60
C ASN A 134 -14.38 15.70 -7.17
N PHE A 135 -14.54 14.46 -6.70
CA PHE A 135 -13.77 13.35 -7.26
C PHE A 135 -14.16 13.04 -8.71
N HIS A 136 -15.45 13.08 -9.04
CA HIS A 136 -15.88 12.93 -10.44
C HIS A 136 -15.33 14.03 -11.35
N LYS A 137 -15.28 15.30 -10.88
CA LYS A 137 -14.62 16.37 -11.61
C LYS A 137 -13.12 16.09 -11.80
N LYS A 138 -12.46 15.59 -10.74
CA LYS A 138 -11.04 15.21 -10.82
C LYS A 138 -10.81 14.09 -11.84
N ILE A 139 -11.64 13.04 -11.86
CA ILE A 139 -11.54 11.96 -12.85
C ILE A 139 -11.71 12.51 -14.28
N ALA A 140 -12.66 13.42 -14.49
CA ALA A 140 -12.90 14.02 -15.81
C ALA A 140 -11.69 14.81 -16.33
N MET A 141 -10.84 15.34 -15.47
CA MET A 141 -9.59 16.01 -15.82
C MET A 141 -8.42 15.03 -16.04
N MET A 142 -8.57 13.76 -15.66
CA MET A 142 -7.55 12.74 -15.87
C MET A 142 -7.74 12.08 -17.23
N GLU A 143 -7.18 12.66 -18.31
CA GLU A 143 -7.30 12.15 -19.68
C GLU A 143 -6.96 10.66 -19.81
N TYR A 144 -6.05 10.18 -18.98
CA TYR A 144 -5.62 8.78 -18.94
C TYR A 144 -6.58 7.84 -18.19
N VAL A 145 -7.65 8.37 -17.59
CA VAL A 145 -8.74 7.59 -16.99
C VAL A 145 -9.92 7.57 -17.96
N VAL A 146 -9.90 6.60 -18.84
CA VAL A 146 -10.83 6.53 -19.99
C VAL A 146 -12.12 5.84 -19.57
N PRO A 147 -13.31 6.48 -19.74
CA PRO A 147 -14.58 5.83 -19.47
C PRO A 147 -14.87 4.72 -20.49
N LEU A 148 -15.51 3.65 -20.03
CA LEU A 148 -15.98 2.56 -20.87
C LEU A 148 -17.50 2.64 -21.04
N GLU A 149 -18.02 2.08 -22.11
CA GLU A 149 -19.49 1.94 -22.31
C GLU A 149 -20.11 0.93 -21.34
N GLU A 150 -19.28 0.04 -20.79
CA GLU A 150 -19.70 -0.96 -19.83
C GLU A 150 -20.06 -0.36 -18.46
N LYS A 151 -21.10 -0.95 -17.86
CA LYS A 151 -21.55 -0.63 -16.49
C LYS A 151 -21.57 -1.91 -15.66
N GLN A 152 -21.59 -1.76 -14.34
CA GLN A 152 -21.78 -2.89 -13.41
C GLN A 152 -23.08 -3.61 -13.74
N GLN A 153 -23.07 -4.94 -13.58
CA GLN A 153 -24.24 -5.80 -13.72
C GLN A 153 -24.53 -6.51 -12.39
N GLY A 154 -25.78 -6.89 -12.17
CA GLY A 154 -26.18 -7.63 -10.98
C GLY A 154 -26.09 -6.87 -9.65
N VAL A 155 -26.16 -5.54 -9.69
CA VAL A 155 -26.11 -4.68 -8.49
C VAL A 155 -27.48 -4.12 -8.16
N ALA A 156 -27.84 -4.07 -6.85
CA ALA A 156 -29.15 -3.57 -6.40
C ALA A 156 -29.27 -2.03 -6.48
N HIS A 157 -28.19 -1.30 -6.70
CA HIS A 157 -28.14 0.15 -6.82
C HIS A 157 -27.88 0.58 -8.27
N ARG A 158 -27.90 1.88 -8.55
CA ARG A 158 -27.60 2.42 -9.88
C ARG A 158 -26.23 1.92 -10.35
N ALA A 159 -26.23 1.17 -11.46
CA ALA A 159 -25.02 0.58 -12.05
C ALA A 159 -23.96 1.65 -12.37
N ALA A 160 -22.81 1.54 -11.76
CA ALA A 160 -21.68 2.45 -11.99
C ALA A 160 -20.99 2.14 -13.32
N ARG A 161 -20.57 3.20 -14.03
CA ARG A 161 -19.74 3.09 -15.23
C ARG A 161 -18.35 2.58 -14.86
N TYR A 162 -17.78 1.74 -15.74
CA TYR A 162 -16.39 1.34 -15.63
C TYR A 162 -15.47 2.33 -16.34
N TYR A 163 -14.24 2.37 -15.87
CA TYR A 163 -13.11 3.10 -16.41
C TYR A 163 -11.91 2.18 -16.62
N LYS A 164 -10.99 2.55 -17.47
CA LYS A 164 -9.67 1.92 -17.60
C LYS A 164 -8.57 2.95 -17.49
N PHE A 165 -7.40 2.53 -17.02
CA PHE A 165 -6.19 3.33 -17.10
C PHE A 165 -5.52 3.13 -18.47
N ASP A 166 -5.25 4.22 -19.18
CA ASP A 166 -4.56 4.20 -20.45
C ASP A 166 -3.11 4.70 -20.27
N LYS A 167 -2.18 3.76 -20.24
CA LYS A 167 -0.75 4.04 -20.04
C LYS A 167 -0.14 4.85 -21.18
N LYS A 168 -0.66 4.72 -22.41
CA LYS A 168 -0.16 5.48 -23.57
C LYS A 168 -0.51 6.95 -23.43
N ILE A 169 -1.76 7.26 -23.08
CA ILE A 169 -2.21 8.62 -22.83
C ILE A 169 -1.44 9.19 -21.62
N TYR A 170 -1.34 8.47 -20.53
CA TYR A 170 -0.59 8.87 -19.34
C TYR A 170 0.84 9.30 -19.66
N ASN A 171 1.56 8.50 -20.44
CA ASN A 171 2.94 8.80 -20.82
C ASN A 171 3.08 10.01 -21.76
N LYS A 172 2.02 10.36 -22.51
CA LYS A 172 2.00 11.58 -23.35
C LYS A 172 1.77 12.84 -22.53
N VAL A 173 0.84 12.79 -21.59
CA VAL A 173 0.47 13.95 -20.74
C VAL A 173 1.61 14.33 -19.76
N ARG A 174 2.49 13.39 -19.46
CA ARG A 174 3.57 13.56 -18.50
C ARG A 174 4.92 13.96 -19.11
N ARG A 175 4.98 14.07 -20.41
CA ARG A 175 6.15 14.63 -21.13
C ARG A 175 6.04 16.14 -21.24
#